data_4666247bdef804d5c41af282b8b49318
#
_entry.id   4666247bdef804d5c41af282b8b49318
#
_cell.length_a   1.000
_cell.length_b   1.000
_cell.length_c   1.000
_cell.angle_alpha   90.00
_cell.angle_beta   90.00
_cell.angle_gamma   90.00
#
_symmetry.space_group_name_H-M   'P 1'
#
loop_
_entity.id
_entity.type
_entity.pdbx_description
1 polymer ?
#
loop_
_entity_poly.entity_id
_entity_poly.type
_entity_poly.pdbx_seq_one_letter_code
_entity_poly.pdbx_strand_id
1 'polypeptide(L)'
;MSRRSETKVYELPPPDWRMPPGVNRGLWDYLHDPGVARNYDASLSETPLLDVDLRFVAEHCPHSGRLLDLGCGTGRLLVPFARRGFSVLGVDLSAEMLAVAREKAASGAVPVYLLRANLAELDGLRDRTFEYAACLFSTLGMVLGKATRRRVIDHTFRLLRPGGRLVVHVHNRWFNARNRAGRAWLLQDCWRRVRGVEHGNRVMPVHQGVAGLTLHLFTRREAVRLLEGAGFRLREVRPVSLRADGRLPWPWWFGGWRAYGYLIAAERPD
;
A
#
# COMPACT_ATOMS: atom_id res chain seq x y z
N MET A 1 14.49 41.94 -10.48
CA MET A 1 14.06 40.96 -9.46
C MET A 1 14.67 39.60 -9.82
N SER A 2 15.79 39.27 -9.18
CA SER A 2 16.55 38.04 -9.44
C SER A 2 15.80 36.84 -8.82
N ARG A 3 15.37 35.86 -9.66
CA ARG A 3 14.91 34.56 -9.19
C ARG A 3 16.12 33.83 -8.60
N ARG A 4 16.18 33.75 -7.27
CA ARG A 4 17.10 32.82 -6.60
C ARG A 4 16.70 31.41 -7.05
N SER A 5 17.60 30.73 -7.76
CA SER A 5 17.51 29.30 -8.01
C SER A 5 17.66 28.61 -6.65
N GLU A 6 16.56 28.11 -6.10
CA GLU A 6 16.63 27.19 -4.97
C GLU A 6 17.36 25.93 -5.44
N THR A 7 18.61 25.82 -5.04
CA THR A 7 19.41 24.60 -5.22
C THR A 7 18.75 23.53 -4.36
N LYS A 8 17.97 22.64 -4.97
CA LYS A 8 17.41 21.46 -4.29
C LYS A 8 18.59 20.63 -3.80
N VAL A 9 18.79 20.61 -2.51
CA VAL A 9 19.71 19.68 -1.85
C VAL A 9 19.05 18.30 -1.95
N TYR A 10 19.51 17.49 -2.91
CA TYR A 10 19.17 16.07 -2.94
C TYR A 10 19.86 15.43 -1.74
N GLU A 11 19.08 14.99 -0.75
CA GLU A 11 19.63 14.14 0.31
C GLU A 11 20.23 12.90 -0.34
N LEU A 12 21.55 12.73 -0.24
CA LEU A 12 22.20 11.50 -0.68
C LEU A 12 21.56 10.32 0.06
N PRO A 13 21.26 9.22 -0.66
CA PRO A 13 20.66 8.08 0.00
C PRO A 13 21.58 7.57 1.11
N PRO A 14 21.04 7.24 2.28
CA PRO A 14 21.83 6.69 3.37
C PRO A 14 22.48 5.37 2.93
N PRO A 15 23.60 4.95 3.52
CA PRO A 15 24.16 3.63 3.28
C PRO A 15 23.14 2.55 3.68
N ASP A 16 23.21 1.37 3.05
CA ASP A 16 22.19 0.32 3.19
C ASP A 16 21.90 -0.09 4.64
N TRP A 17 22.94 -0.03 5.51
CA TRP A 17 22.81 -0.33 6.93
C TRP A 17 22.10 0.77 7.75
N ARG A 18 21.87 1.94 7.17
CA ARG A 18 21.08 3.06 7.75
C ARG A 18 19.72 3.24 7.10
N MET A 19 19.32 2.35 6.18
CA MET A 19 18.00 2.43 5.59
C MET A 19 16.91 2.26 6.65
N PRO A 20 15.80 3.01 6.56
CA PRO A 20 14.67 2.83 7.47
C PRO A 20 14.13 1.39 7.40
N PRO A 21 13.51 0.89 8.50
CA PRO A 21 12.92 -0.44 8.51
C PRO A 21 12.00 -0.70 7.32
N GLY A 22 12.22 -1.80 6.60
CA GLY A 22 11.42 -2.19 5.44
C GLY A 22 11.74 -1.48 4.12
N VAL A 23 12.73 -0.59 4.10
CA VAL A 23 13.14 0.19 2.93
C VAL A 23 14.46 -0.36 2.38
N ASN A 24 14.53 -0.62 1.07
CA ASN A 24 15.79 -0.88 0.36
C ASN A 24 16.12 0.28 -0.58
N ARG A 25 17.29 0.20 -1.23
CA ARG A 25 17.75 1.23 -2.16
C ARG A 25 16.70 1.55 -3.25
N GLY A 26 16.16 0.56 -3.93
CA GLY A 26 15.18 0.78 -4.99
C GLY A 26 13.90 1.46 -4.50
N LEU A 27 13.43 1.12 -3.29
CA LEU A 27 12.29 1.82 -2.69
C LEU A 27 12.67 3.24 -2.26
N TRP A 28 13.87 3.43 -1.70
CA TRP A 28 14.36 4.75 -1.34
C TRP A 28 14.40 5.68 -2.55
N ASP A 29 15.02 5.23 -3.63
CA ASP A 29 15.14 6.02 -4.87
C ASP A 29 13.76 6.35 -5.45
N TYR A 30 12.83 5.38 -5.42
CA TYR A 30 11.45 5.58 -5.85
C TYR A 30 10.72 6.67 -5.02
N LEU A 31 10.88 6.66 -3.70
CA LEU A 31 10.21 7.59 -2.78
C LEU A 31 10.77 9.02 -2.84
N HIS A 32 12.03 9.17 -3.29
CA HIS A 32 12.72 10.46 -3.34
C HIS A 32 12.84 11.04 -4.77
N ASP A 33 12.24 10.38 -5.77
CA ASP A 33 12.21 10.89 -7.14
C ASP A 33 10.98 11.81 -7.36
N PRO A 34 11.20 13.13 -7.56
CA PRO A 34 10.11 14.07 -7.81
C PRO A 34 9.37 13.79 -9.12
N GLY A 35 10.03 13.16 -10.10
CA GLY A 35 9.44 12.75 -11.36
C GLY A 35 8.40 11.65 -11.17
N VAL A 36 8.72 10.68 -10.31
CA VAL A 36 7.78 9.62 -9.92
C VAL A 36 6.53 10.23 -9.28
N ALA A 37 6.70 11.11 -8.30
CA ALA A 37 5.55 11.71 -7.60
C ALA A 37 4.64 12.52 -8.53
N ARG A 38 5.20 13.34 -9.40
CA ARG A 38 4.44 14.18 -10.35
C ARG A 38 3.72 13.36 -11.43
N ASN A 39 4.32 12.29 -11.90
CA ASN A 39 3.76 11.45 -12.95
C ASN A 39 2.96 10.26 -12.42
N TYR A 40 2.86 10.10 -11.10
CA TYR A 40 2.25 8.93 -10.45
C TYR A 40 0.82 8.69 -10.92
N ASP A 41 -0.04 9.71 -10.85
CA ASP A 41 -1.44 9.56 -11.24
C ASP A 41 -1.61 9.28 -12.72
N ALA A 42 -0.83 9.96 -13.57
CA ALA A 42 -0.87 9.74 -15.01
C ALA A 42 -0.43 8.31 -15.37
N SER A 43 0.58 7.77 -14.68
CA SER A 43 1.06 6.40 -14.90
C SER A 43 0.05 5.33 -14.49
N LEU A 44 -0.89 5.67 -13.63
CA LEU A 44 -1.92 4.76 -13.13
C LEU A 44 -3.31 5.02 -13.73
N SER A 45 -3.45 6.04 -14.60
CA SER A 45 -4.75 6.44 -15.17
C SER A 45 -5.45 5.32 -15.94
N GLU A 46 -4.69 4.40 -16.54
CA GLU A 46 -5.23 3.28 -17.32
C GLU A 46 -5.59 2.06 -16.46
N THR A 47 -5.21 2.04 -15.17
CA THR A 47 -5.55 0.88 -14.33
C THR A 47 -6.92 1.04 -13.67
N PRO A 48 -7.84 0.09 -13.88
CA PRO A 48 -9.15 0.12 -13.24
C PRO A 48 -9.10 -0.13 -11.73
N LEU A 49 -7.96 -0.62 -11.23
CA LEU A 49 -7.82 -1.01 -9.83
C LEU A 49 -7.97 0.17 -8.86
N LEU A 50 -7.69 1.39 -9.32
CA LEU A 50 -7.84 2.59 -8.49
C LEU A 50 -9.28 2.81 -8.05
N ASP A 51 -10.22 2.72 -8.99
CA ASP A 51 -11.65 2.88 -8.71
C ASP A 51 -12.21 1.68 -7.96
N VAL A 52 -11.69 0.48 -8.24
CA VAL A 52 -12.05 -0.75 -7.51
C VAL A 52 -11.69 -0.63 -6.04
N ASP A 53 -10.47 -0.15 -5.73
CA ASP A 53 -10.01 0.10 -4.37
C ASP A 53 -10.92 1.09 -3.65
N LEU A 54 -11.20 2.25 -4.26
CA LEU A 54 -12.03 3.29 -3.65
C LEU A 54 -13.46 2.81 -3.38
N ARG A 55 -14.06 2.06 -4.32
CA ARG A 55 -15.38 1.45 -4.12
C ARG A 55 -15.38 0.47 -2.96
N PHE A 56 -14.38 -0.40 -2.89
CA PHE A 56 -14.28 -1.39 -1.81
C PHE A 56 -14.09 -0.72 -0.44
N VAL A 57 -13.25 0.32 -0.35
CA VAL A 57 -13.13 1.11 0.90
C VAL A 57 -14.47 1.74 1.25
N ALA A 58 -15.20 2.31 0.27
CA ALA A 58 -16.50 2.93 0.51
C ALA A 58 -17.55 1.94 1.03
N GLU A 59 -17.55 0.70 0.54
CA GLU A 59 -18.44 -0.38 1.00
C GLU A 59 -18.16 -0.76 2.47
N HIS A 60 -16.90 -0.70 2.89
CA HIS A 60 -16.49 -1.06 4.25
C HIS A 60 -16.39 0.12 5.23
N CYS A 61 -16.48 1.35 4.73
CA CYS A 61 -16.53 2.59 5.51
C CYS A 61 -17.88 3.32 5.28
N PRO A 62 -19.01 2.79 5.79
CA PRO A 62 -20.35 3.27 5.42
C PRO A 62 -20.69 4.64 6.03
N HIS A 63 -20.06 5.00 7.15
CA HIS A 63 -20.31 6.25 7.86
C HIS A 63 -19.05 7.10 7.92
N SER A 64 -19.19 8.42 7.95
CA SER A 64 -18.06 9.32 8.17
C SER A 64 -17.38 9.05 9.52
N GLY A 65 -16.09 9.28 9.58
CA GLY A 65 -15.27 9.03 10.76
C GLY A 65 -13.81 9.41 10.49
N ARG A 66 -12.90 9.02 11.37
CA ARG A 66 -11.47 9.20 11.17
C ARG A 66 -10.90 8.06 10.37
N LEU A 67 -10.33 8.36 9.22
CA LEU A 67 -9.74 7.41 8.29
C LEU A 67 -8.23 7.62 8.21
N LEU A 68 -7.47 6.54 8.44
CA LEU A 68 -6.02 6.48 8.28
C LEU A 68 -5.69 5.83 6.94
N ASP A 69 -4.95 6.53 6.07
CA ASP A 69 -4.45 6.01 4.80
C ASP A 69 -2.95 5.72 4.90
N LEU A 70 -2.58 4.46 4.91
CA LEU A 70 -1.22 3.95 5.10
C LEU A 70 -0.52 3.80 3.73
N GLY A 71 0.45 4.67 3.46
CA GLY A 71 1.07 4.83 2.15
C GLY A 71 0.13 5.57 1.20
N CYS A 72 -0.30 6.75 1.61
CA CYS A 72 -1.32 7.53 0.91
C CYS A 72 -0.87 8.06 -0.46
N GLY A 73 0.44 8.05 -0.74
CA GLY A 73 1.00 8.56 -1.98
C GLY A 73 0.53 9.98 -2.29
N THR A 74 0.04 10.18 -3.48
CA THR A 74 -0.50 11.48 -3.98
C THR A 74 -1.91 11.81 -3.48
N GLY A 75 -2.41 11.11 -2.45
CA GLY A 75 -3.69 11.44 -1.79
C GLY A 75 -4.94 10.97 -2.52
N ARG A 76 -4.85 9.91 -3.31
CA ARG A 76 -5.95 9.36 -4.10
C ARG A 76 -7.18 8.97 -3.28
N LEU A 77 -6.98 8.41 -2.09
CA LEU A 77 -8.06 8.11 -1.15
C LEU A 77 -8.49 9.36 -0.37
N LEU A 78 -7.54 10.21 0.00
CA LEU A 78 -7.75 11.31 0.95
C LEU A 78 -8.80 12.30 0.45
N VAL A 79 -8.64 12.82 -0.79
CA VAL A 79 -9.54 13.85 -1.32
C VAL A 79 -10.97 13.37 -1.48
N PRO A 80 -11.25 12.20 -2.11
CA PRO A 80 -12.62 11.68 -2.22
C PRO A 80 -13.29 11.44 -0.88
N PHE A 81 -12.56 10.94 0.12
CA PHE A 81 -13.14 10.64 1.43
C PHE A 81 -13.31 11.91 2.28
N ALA A 82 -12.39 12.88 2.19
CA ALA A 82 -12.59 14.18 2.83
C ALA A 82 -13.87 14.88 2.30
N ARG A 83 -14.13 14.82 0.98
CA ARG A 83 -15.40 15.32 0.39
C ARG A 83 -16.65 14.62 0.90
N ARG A 84 -16.52 13.39 1.35
CA ARG A 84 -17.61 12.61 1.98
C ARG A 84 -17.73 12.85 3.48
N GLY A 85 -17.02 13.83 4.04
CA GLY A 85 -17.09 14.21 5.45
C GLY A 85 -16.21 13.36 6.40
N PHE A 86 -15.27 12.57 5.87
CA PHE A 86 -14.29 11.89 6.71
C PHE A 86 -13.19 12.86 7.16
N SER A 87 -12.72 12.70 8.40
CA SER A 87 -11.48 13.29 8.87
C SER A 87 -10.33 12.35 8.48
N VAL A 88 -9.53 12.74 7.47
CA VAL A 88 -8.53 11.85 6.86
C VAL A 88 -7.12 12.21 7.30
N LEU A 89 -6.33 11.21 7.70
CA LEU A 89 -4.89 11.29 7.90
C LEU A 89 -4.19 10.40 6.89
N GLY A 90 -3.39 10.99 5.99
CA GLY A 90 -2.49 10.27 5.10
C GLY A 90 -1.10 10.16 5.70
N VAL A 91 -0.55 8.96 5.70
CA VAL A 91 0.83 8.69 6.10
C VAL A 91 1.59 8.18 4.90
N ASP A 92 2.72 8.80 4.59
CA ASP A 92 3.66 8.34 3.56
C ASP A 92 5.10 8.67 3.95
N LEU A 93 6.05 7.89 3.46
CA LEU A 93 7.47 8.16 3.70
C LEU A 93 8.02 9.20 2.71
N SER A 94 7.41 9.34 1.52
CA SER A 94 7.81 10.27 0.47
C SER A 94 7.30 11.69 0.74
N ALA A 95 8.22 12.64 0.93
CA ALA A 95 7.88 14.06 1.02
C ALA A 95 7.30 14.57 -0.31
N GLU A 96 7.80 14.06 -1.44
CA GLU A 96 7.36 14.45 -2.78
C GLU A 96 5.91 14.02 -3.07
N MET A 97 5.54 12.80 -2.67
CA MET A 97 4.16 12.32 -2.76
C MET A 97 3.22 13.15 -1.88
N LEU A 98 3.63 13.44 -0.64
CA LEU A 98 2.84 14.27 0.28
C LEU A 98 2.68 15.71 -0.20
N ALA A 99 3.67 16.27 -0.92
CA ALA A 99 3.55 17.58 -1.53
C ALA A 99 2.44 17.60 -2.60
N VAL A 100 2.41 16.60 -3.49
CA VAL A 100 1.34 16.43 -4.49
C VAL A 100 -0.03 16.23 -3.82
N ALA A 101 -0.08 15.41 -2.76
CA ALA A 101 -1.32 15.19 -2.00
C ALA A 101 -1.86 16.50 -1.40
N ARG A 102 -0.97 17.35 -0.86
CA ARG A 102 -1.32 18.67 -0.30
C ARG A 102 -1.86 19.60 -1.38
N GLU A 103 -1.21 19.67 -2.53
CA GLU A 103 -1.66 20.47 -3.68
C GLU A 103 -3.06 20.06 -4.14
N LYS A 104 -3.32 18.77 -4.26
CA LYS A 104 -4.65 18.23 -4.61
C LYS A 104 -5.72 18.56 -3.58
N ALA A 105 -5.40 18.45 -2.30
CA ALA A 105 -6.33 18.78 -1.23
C ALA A 105 -6.67 20.28 -1.24
N ALA A 106 -5.66 21.13 -1.43
CA ALA A 106 -5.85 22.58 -1.55
C ALA A 106 -6.71 22.94 -2.78
N SER A 107 -6.42 22.36 -3.94
CA SER A 107 -7.22 22.55 -5.17
C SER A 107 -8.65 22.03 -5.02
N GLY A 108 -8.83 20.97 -4.22
CA GLY A 108 -10.14 20.39 -3.91
C GLY A 108 -10.90 21.11 -2.79
N ALA A 109 -10.29 22.11 -2.17
CA ALA A 109 -10.80 22.83 -1.00
C ALA A 109 -11.27 21.91 0.13
N VAL A 110 -10.54 20.81 0.39
CA VAL A 110 -10.87 19.85 1.45
C VAL A 110 -9.76 19.76 2.50
N PRO A 111 -10.10 19.67 3.79
CA PRO A 111 -9.12 19.49 4.85
C PRO A 111 -8.59 18.06 4.85
N VAL A 112 -7.26 17.92 4.78
CA VAL A 112 -6.57 16.63 4.96
C VAL A 112 -5.39 16.83 5.91
N TYR A 113 -5.12 15.81 6.71
CA TYR A 113 -3.91 15.76 7.54
C TYR A 113 -2.88 14.86 6.84
N LEU A 114 -1.62 15.29 6.86
CA LEU A 114 -0.53 14.57 6.22
C LEU A 114 0.61 14.39 7.21
N LEU A 115 1.12 13.18 7.32
CA LEU A 115 2.25 12.83 8.18
C LEU A 115 3.33 12.13 7.36
N ARG A 116 4.55 12.68 7.34
CA ARG A 116 5.71 11.98 6.79
C ARG A 116 6.25 11.02 7.85
N ALA A 117 6.05 9.73 7.67
CA ALA A 117 6.52 8.70 8.59
C ALA A 117 6.71 7.35 7.90
N ASN A 118 7.57 6.51 8.48
CA ASN A 118 7.66 5.10 8.10
C ASN A 118 6.48 4.33 8.73
N LEU A 119 5.78 3.54 7.93
CA LEU A 119 4.63 2.75 8.40
C LEU A 119 4.99 1.73 9.50
N ALA A 120 6.24 1.34 9.61
CA ALA A 120 6.74 0.47 10.67
C ALA A 120 7.12 1.24 11.96
N GLU A 121 6.99 2.57 12.00
CA GLU A 121 7.44 3.44 13.09
C GLU A 121 6.35 4.49 13.42
N LEU A 122 5.14 4.01 13.71
CA LEU A 122 3.98 4.86 14.03
C LEU A 122 3.73 4.98 15.55
N ASP A 123 4.74 4.73 16.38
CA ASP A 123 4.63 4.72 17.84
C ASP A 123 4.12 6.07 18.42
N GLY A 124 4.39 7.18 17.72
CA GLY A 124 3.93 8.50 18.11
C GLY A 124 2.44 8.77 17.90
N LEU A 125 1.72 7.89 17.19
CA LEU A 125 0.28 8.03 17.00
C LEU A 125 -0.48 7.37 18.15
N ARG A 126 -1.52 8.09 18.63
CA ARG A 126 -2.35 7.65 19.76
C ARG A 126 -3.18 6.43 19.39
N ASP A 127 -3.24 5.44 20.29
CA ASP A 127 -4.05 4.24 20.18
C ASP A 127 -5.55 4.57 20.06
N ARG A 128 -6.29 3.65 19.43
CA ARG A 128 -7.75 3.68 19.32
C ARG A 128 -8.28 5.03 18.83
N THR A 129 -7.59 5.62 17.85
CA THR A 129 -7.95 6.94 17.32
C THR A 129 -8.87 6.83 16.10
N PHE A 130 -8.70 5.81 15.25
CA PHE A 130 -9.35 5.73 13.95
C PHE A 130 -10.49 4.72 13.94
N GLU A 131 -11.57 5.05 13.25
CA GLU A 131 -12.67 4.15 12.92
C GLU A 131 -12.29 3.26 11.74
N TYR A 132 -11.46 3.78 10.81
CA TYR A 132 -11.09 3.11 9.59
C TYR A 132 -9.60 3.26 9.29
N ALA A 133 -9.04 2.25 8.64
CA ALA A 133 -7.71 2.32 8.06
C ALA A 133 -7.72 1.68 6.67
N ALA A 134 -6.88 2.18 5.78
CA ALA A 134 -6.67 1.62 4.45
C ALA A 134 -5.17 1.47 4.17
N CYS A 135 -4.78 0.39 3.48
CA CYS A 135 -3.44 0.18 2.96
C CYS A 135 -3.59 -0.41 1.55
N LEU A 136 -3.59 0.44 0.55
CA LEU A 136 -4.07 0.13 -0.79
C LEU A 136 -2.92 -0.10 -1.79
N PHE A 137 -3.29 -0.63 -2.96
CA PHE A 137 -2.42 -0.79 -4.12
C PHE A 137 -1.09 -1.49 -3.82
N SER A 138 -1.15 -2.48 -2.93
CA SER A 138 0.02 -3.27 -2.48
C SER A 138 1.13 -2.48 -1.78
N THR A 139 0.83 -1.34 -1.17
CA THR A 139 1.78 -0.59 -0.33
C THR A 139 2.43 -1.50 0.72
N LEU A 140 1.64 -2.39 1.36
CA LEU A 140 2.17 -3.38 2.31
C LEU A 140 3.21 -4.31 1.67
N GLY A 141 3.10 -4.58 0.37
CA GLY A 141 4.07 -5.37 -0.38
C GLY A 141 5.40 -4.65 -0.63
N MET A 142 5.42 -3.31 -0.62
CA MET A 142 6.65 -2.53 -0.74
C MET A 142 7.48 -2.57 0.56
N VAL A 143 6.86 -2.86 1.69
CA VAL A 143 7.55 -2.99 2.98
C VAL A 143 8.30 -4.33 3.02
N LEU A 144 9.63 -4.28 3.02
CA LEU A 144 10.47 -5.48 3.05
C LEU A 144 10.59 -6.06 4.46
N GLY A 145 10.73 -7.38 4.53
CA GLY A 145 10.86 -8.11 5.78
C GLY A 145 9.50 -8.49 6.39
N LYS A 146 9.34 -9.79 6.65
CA LYS A 146 8.11 -10.34 7.25
C LYS A 146 7.79 -9.70 8.61
N ALA A 147 8.82 -9.50 9.45
CA ALA A 147 8.68 -8.85 10.75
C ALA A 147 8.23 -7.40 10.63
N THR A 148 8.79 -6.66 9.66
CA THR A 148 8.45 -5.26 9.41
C THR A 148 7.01 -5.12 8.91
N ARG A 149 6.57 -5.96 7.96
CA ARG A 149 5.17 -6.01 7.53
C ARG A 149 4.21 -6.34 8.68
N ARG A 150 4.61 -7.26 9.55
CA ARG A 150 3.84 -7.59 10.75
C ARG A 150 3.72 -6.36 11.65
N ARG A 151 4.81 -5.62 11.90
CA ARG A 151 4.81 -4.41 12.72
C ARG A 151 3.88 -3.32 12.16
N VAL A 152 3.83 -3.15 10.83
CA VAL A 152 2.84 -2.24 10.19
C VAL A 152 1.40 -2.64 10.54
N ILE A 153 1.08 -3.92 10.49
CA ILE A 153 -0.26 -4.42 10.81
C ILE A 153 -0.55 -4.32 12.32
N ASP A 154 0.43 -4.58 13.18
CA ASP A 154 0.29 -4.42 14.64
C ASP A 154 0.04 -2.94 15.01
N HIS A 155 0.76 -1.99 14.37
CA HIS A 155 0.47 -0.56 14.52
C HIS A 155 -0.96 -0.24 14.06
N THR A 156 -1.37 -0.75 12.92
CA THR A 156 -2.71 -0.51 12.41
C THR A 156 -3.78 -1.04 13.37
N PHE A 157 -3.56 -2.23 13.93
CA PHE A 157 -4.46 -2.82 14.92
C PHE A 157 -4.61 -1.94 16.16
N ARG A 158 -3.51 -1.48 16.76
CA ARG A 158 -3.58 -0.63 17.97
C ARG A 158 -4.20 0.74 17.69
N LEU A 159 -3.99 1.31 16.49
CA LEU A 159 -4.50 2.63 16.10
C LEU A 159 -6.02 2.64 15.84
N LEU A 160 -6.58 1.51 15.38
CA LEU A 160 -8.01 1.36 15.20
C LEU A 160 -8.73 1.24 16.54
N ARG A 161 -9.95 1.73 16.62
CA ARG A 161 -10.87 1.49 17.75
C ARG A 161 -11.39 0.07 17.73
N PRO A 162 -11.88 -0.47 18.86
CA PRO A 162 -12.75 -1.64 18.84
C PRO A 162 -13.88 -1.47 17.83
N GLY A 163 -14.20 -2.48 17.04
CA GLY A 163 -15.12 -2.39 15.90
C GLY A 163 -14.59 -1.66 14.67
N GLY A 164 -13.39 -1.06 14.75
CA GLY A 164 -12.75 -0.36 13.64
C GLY A 164 -12.33 -1.30 12.50
N ARG A 165 -12.35 -0.81 11.27
CA ARG A 165 -12.12 -1.63 10.08
C ARG A 165 -10.86 -1.24 9.33
N LEU A 166 -10.16 -2.27 8.86
CA LEU A 166 -8.98 -2.17 7.99
C LEU A 166 -9.34 -2.71 6.61
N VAL A 167 -9.00 -1.97 5.57
CA VAL A 167 -9.03 -2.43 4.18
C VAL A 167 -7.60 -2.52 3.65
N VAL A 168 -7.24 -3.69 3.12
CA VAL A 168 -5.91 -3.93 2.53
C VAL A 168 -6.07 -4.42 1.09
N HIS A 169 -5.25 -3.88 0.17
CA HIS A 169 -5.08 -4.43 -1.17
C HIS A 169 -3.67 -5.01 -1.31
N VAL A 170 -3.57 -6.30 -1.64
CA VAL A 170 -2.30 -6.99 -1.88
C VAL A 170 -2.28 -7.68 -3.23
N HIS A 171 -1.12 -7.67 -3.89
CA HIS A 171 -0.94 -8.37 -5.17
C HIS A 171 -0.70 -9.86 -4.96
N ASN A 172 -1.27 -10.67 -5.87
CA ASN A 172 -1.22 -12.12 -5.79
C ASN A 172 0.06 -12.68 -6.42
N ARG A 173 0.78 -13.46 -5.66
CA ARG A 173 1.98 -14.19 -6.08
C ARG A 173 1.72 -15.11 -7.28
N TRP A 174 0.61 -15.84 -7.28
CA TRP A 174 0.29 -16.83 -8.29
C TRP A 174 -0.10 -16.24 -9.65
N PHE A 175 -0.46 -14.96 -9.70
CA PHE A 175 -0.70 -14.25 -10.94
C PHE A 175 0.51 -14.31 -11.90
N ASN A 176 1.70 -14.48 -11.37
CA ASN A 176 2.96 -14.57 -12.12
C ASN A 176 3.09 -15.89 -12.89
N ALA A 177 2.28 -16.91 -12.61
CA ALA A 177 2.29 -18.17 -13.38
C ALA A 177 1.86 -17.98 -14.85
N ARG A 178 1.29 -16.83 -15.21
CA ARG A 178 0.74 -16.55 -16.55
C ARG A 178 1.79 -16.38 -17.64
N ASN A 179 3.01 -16.00 -17.30
CA ASN A 179 4.08 -15.81 -18.28
C ASN A 179 5.34 -16.58 -17.92
N ARG A 180 6.23 -16.74 -18.91
CA ARG A 180 7.46 -17.55 -18.76
C ARG A 180 8.38 -16.99 -17.66
N ALA A 181 8.61 -15.68 -17.64
CA ALA A 181 9.48 -15.04 -16.64
C ALA A 181 8.90 -15.19 -15.23
N GLY A 182 7.59 -15.03 -15.06
CA GLY A 182 6.92 -15.23 -13.79
C GLY A 182 6.98 -16.67 -13.30
N ARG A 183 6.85 -17.66 -14.17
CA ARG A 183 7.01 -19.09 -13.81
C ARG A 183 8.44 -19.40 -13.37
N ALA A 184 9.46 -18.88 -14.09
CA ALA A 184 10.86 -19.02 -13.68
C ALA A 184 11.11 -18.41 -12.31
N TRP A 185 10.57 -17.19 -12.06
CA TRP A 185 10.65 -16.56 -10.76
C TRP A 185 9.96 -17.39 -9.66
N LEU A 186 8.77 -17.94 -9.91
CA LEU A 186 8.06 -18.80 -8.95
C LEU A 186 8.86 -20.05 -8.57
N LEU A 187 9.56 -20.67 -9.51
CA LEU A 187 10.44 -21.81 -9.24
C LEU A 187 11.60 -21.39 -8.32
N GLN A 188 12.29 -20.29 -8.64
CA GLN A 188 13.36 -19.76 -7.78
C GLN A 188 12.85 -19.41 -6.38
N ASP A 189 11.66 -18.85 -6.29
CA ASP A 189 11.04 -18.46 -5.04
C ASP A 189 10.62 -19.67 -4.18
N CYS A 190 10.18 -20.77 -4.80
CA CYS A 190 9.99 -22.05 -4.13
C CYS A 190 11.29 -22.59 -3.53
N TRP A 191 12.42 -22.51 -4.25
CA TRP A 191 13.73 -22.88 -3.73
C TRP A 191 14.16 -22.04 -2.52
N ARG A 192 13.90 -20.71 -2.55
CA ARG A 192 14.14 -19.84 -1.39
C ARG A 192 13.37 -20.30 -0.17
N ARG A 193 12.10 -20.65 -0.37
CA ARG A 193 11.25 -21.18 0.70
C ARG A 193 11.81 -22.46 1.33
N VAL A 194 12.25 -23.42 0.51
CA VAL A 194 12.85 -24.66 0.98
C VAL A 194 14.13 -24.42 1.80
N ARG A 195 14.90 -23.38 1.42
CA ARG A 195 16.12 -22.97 2.12
C ARG A 195 15.86 -22.10 3.36
N GLY A 196 14.61 -21.87 3.76
CA GLY A 196 14.26 -21.01 4.89
C GLY A 196 14.52 -19.52 4.68
N VAL A 197 14.82 -19.10 3.46
CA VAL A 197 15.03 -17.68 3.10
C VAL A 197 13.67 -17.01 2.85
N GLU A 198 13.58 -15.72 3.15
CA GLU A 198 12.37 -14.95 2.85
C GLU A 198 12.00 -15.08 1.36
N HIS A 199 10.76 -15.42 1.09
CA HIS A 199 10.23 -15.71 -0.22
C HIS A 199 9.00 -14.82 -0.51
N GLY A 200 8.59 -14.75 -1.78
CA GLY A 200 7.50 -13.86 -2.23
C GLY A 200 7.99 -12.49 -2.70
N ASN A 201 9.24 -12.12 -2.46
CA ASN A 201 9.82 -10.85 -2.87
C ASN A 201 10.25 -10.92 -4.34
N ARG A 202 9.70 -10.03 -5.16
CA ARG A 202 10.03 -9.91 -6.58
C ARG A 202 10.57 -8.52 -6.89
N VAL A 203 11.74 -8.48 -7.51
CA VAL A 203 12.26 -7.23 -8.08
C VAL A 203 11.40 -6.91 -9.31
N MET A 204 10.83 -5.73 -9.32
CA MET A 204 10.03 -5.23 -10.43
C MET A 204 10.93 -4.88 -11.61
N PRO A 205 10.49 -5.00 -12.86
CA PRO A 205 11.13 -4.31 -13.98
C PRO A 205 11.25 -2.83 -13.66
N VAL A 206 12.12 -2.13 -14.39
CA VAL A 206 12.24 -0.67 -14.24
C VAL A 206 10.84 -0.05 -14.24
N HIS A 207 10.47 0.59 -13.13
CA HIS A 207 9.17 1.18 -12.93
C HIS A 207 9.31 2.70 -12.81
N GLN A 208 8.71 3.44 -13.73
CA GLN A 208 8.82 4.90 -13.80
C GLN A 208 10.29 5.41 -13.76
N GLY A 209 11.19 4.71 -14.43
CA GLY A 209 12.61 5.04 -14.47
C GLY A 209 13.44 4.52 -13.28
N VAL A 210 12.80 4.00 -12.23
CA VAL A 210 13.48 3.47 -11.04
C VAL A 210 13.68 1.97 -11.17
N ALA A 211 14.91 1.51 -10.96
CA ALA A 211 15.31 0.10 -10.93
C ALA A 211 15.38 -0.43 -9.49
N GLY A 212 15.24 -1.74 -9.32
CA GLY A 212 15.46 -2.40 -8.02
C GLY A 212 14.30 -2.28 -7.03
N LEU A 213 13.19 -1.67 -7.43
CA LEU A 213 11.97 -1.67 -6.62
C LEU A 213 11.52 -3.11 -6.38
N THR A 214 11.44 -3.51 -5.12
CA THR A 214 11.05 -4.86 -4.73
C THR A 214 9.64 -4.86 -4.16
N LEU A 215 8.82 -5.78 -4.64
CA LEU A 215 7.46 -5.95 -4.17
C LEU A 215 7.28 -7.36 -3.60
N HIS A 216 6.79 -7.45 -2.38
CA HIS A 216 6.34 -8.70 -1.80
C HIS A 216 4.96 -9.07 -2.35
N LEU A 217 4.88 -10.23 -2.96
CA LEU A 217 3.64 -10.78 -3.55
C LEU A 217 3.08 -11.84 -2.59
N PHE A 218 1.84 -11.65 -2.21
CA PHE A 218 1.18 -12.47 -1.20
C PHE A 218 0.48 -13.68 -1.82
N THR A 219 0.42 -14.76 -1.08
CA THR A 219 -0.68 -15.73 -1.25
C THR A 219 -1.88 -15.28 -0.42
N ARG A 220 -3.10 -15.71 -0.81
CA ARG A 220 -4.30 -15.44 -0.01
C ARG A 220 -4.13 -15.88 1.45
N ARG A 221 -3.58 -17.08 1.66
CA ARG A 221 -3.35 -17.62 3.01
C ARG A 221 -2.36 -16.80 3.83
N GLU A 222 -1.33 -16.29 3.20
CA GLU A 222 -0.32 -15.44 3.85
C GLU A 222 -0.93 -14.12 4.31
N ALA A 223 -1.63 -13.41 3.42
CA ALA A 223 -2.28 -12.15 3.76
C ALA A 223 -3.31 -12.33 4.88
N VAL A 224 -4.14 -13.37 4.80
CA VAL A 224 -5.12 -13.72 5.84
C VAL A 224 -4.42 -13.98 7.18
N ARG A 225 -3.41 -14.85 7.21
CA ARG A 225 -2.68 -15.17 8.46
C ARG A 225 -1.95 -13.97 9.06
N LEU A 226 -1.48 -13.05 8.22
CA LEU A 226 -0.85 -11.82 8.70
C LEU A 226 -1.84 -10.97 9.49
N LEU A 227 -3.06 -10.81 8.98
CA LEU A 227 -4.10 -10.02 9.61
C LEU A 227 -4.68 -10.73 10.87
N GLU A 228 -5.05 -12.01 10.74
CA GLU A 228 -5.56 -12.80 11.87
C GLU A 228 -4.52 -12.91 13.00
N GLY A 229 -3.25 -13.12 12.64
CA GLY A 229 -2.16 -13.15 13.60
C GLY A 229 -1.98 -11.85 14.38
N ALA A 230 -2.39 -10.71 13.86
CA ALA A 230 -2.40 -9.42 14.55
C ALA A 230 -3.68 -9.19 15.40
N GLY A 231 -4.63 -10.12 15.36
CA GLY A 231 -5.88 -10.05 16.12
C GLY A 231 -7.09 -9.59 15.30
N PHE A 232 -6.96 -9.31 14.02
CA PHE A 232 -8.07 -8.94 13.18
C PHE A 232 -9.01 -10.13 12.89
N ARG A 233 -10.31 -9.86 12.87
CA ARG A 233 -11.33 -10.76 12.34
C ARG A 233 -11.64 -10.40 10.90
N LEU A 234 -11.48 -11.36 10.00
CA LEU A 234 -11.80 -11.13 8.59
C LEU A 234 -13.30 -10.93 8.36
N ARG A 235 -13.65 -9.95 7.54
CA ARG A 235 -15.01 -9.68 7.10
C ARG A 235 -15.23 -10.11 5.65
N GLU A 236 -14.28 -9.80 4.78
CA GLU A 236 -14.34 -10.16 3.37
C GLU A 236 -12.94 -10.36 2.77
N VAL A 237 -12.81 -11.30 1.83
CA VAL A 237 -11.63 -11.45 0.96
C VAL A 237 -12.12 -11.53 -0.47
N ARG A 238 -11.98 -10.45 -1.22
CA ARG A 238 -12.42 -10.31 -2.60
C ARG A 238 -11.24 -10.45 -3.55
N PRO A 239 -11.20 -11.49 -4.40
CA PRO A 239 -10.22 -11.59 -5.47
C PRO A 239 -10.53 -10.52 -6.54
N VAL A 240 -9.50 -9.81 -6.99
CA VAL A 240 -9.61 -8.79 -8.02
C VAL A 240 -8.89 -9.18 -9.30
N SER A 241 -9.35 -8.64 -10.43
CA SER A 241 -8.74 -8.82 -11.74
C SER A 241 -8.39 -7.47 -12.37
N LEU A 242 -7.66 -7.49 -13.49
CA LEU A 242 -7.34 -6.29 -14.28
C LEU A 242 -8.47 -5.87 -15.25
N ARG A 243 -9.68 -6.40 -15.09
CA ARG A 243 -10.85 -5.97 -15.89
C ARG A 243 -11.32 -4.60 -15.39
N ALA A 244 -12.03 -3.88 -16.25
CA ALA A 244 -12.54 -2.53 -15.94
C ALA A 244 -13.43 -2.49 -14.68
N ASP A 245 -14.18 -3.55 -14.39
CA ASP A 245 -15.01 -3.70 -13.20
C ASP A 245 -14.26 -4.26 -11.97
N GLY A 246 -13.00 -4.69 -12.16
CA GLY A 246 -12.17 -5.34 -11.15
C GLY A 246 -12.63 -6.76 -10.77
N ARG A 247 -13.74 -7.22 -11.30
CA ARG A 247 -14.32 -8.52 -10.92
C ARG A 247 -13.57 -9.68 -11.54
N LEU A 248 -13.33 -10.71 -10.76
CA LEU A 248 -12.81 -11.98 -11.23
C LEU A 248 -14.00 -12.89 -11.60
N PRO A 249 -14.19 -13.22 -12.90
CA PRO A 249 -15.25 -14.15 -13.30
C PRO A 249 -15.01 -15.53 -12.69
N TRP A 250 -16.09 -16.19 -12.21
CA TRP A 250 -16.03 -17.52 -11.58
C TRP A 250 -14.88 -17.66 -10.58
N PRO A 251 -14.91 -16.91 -9.45
CA PRO A 251 -13.80 -16.87 -8.49
C PRO A 251 -13.55 -18.21 -7.81
N TRP A 252 -14.53 -19.11 -7.78
CA TRP A 252 -14.42 -20.47 -7.30
C TRP A 252 -13.57 -21.39 -8.22
N TRP A 253 -13.47 -21.07 -9.52
CA TRP A 253 -12.69 -21.85 -10.48
C TRP A 253 -11.27 -21.31 -10.57
N PHE A 254 -10.33 -21.94 -9.85
CA PHE A 254 -8.93 -21.53 -9.75
C PHE A 254 -8.73 -20.03 -9.45
N GLY A 255 -9.64 -19.41 -8.71
CA GLY A 255 -9.59 -17.97 -8.40
C GLY A 255 -8.29 -17.55 -7.71
N GLY A 256 -7.73 -18.42 -6.86
CA GLY A 256 -6.44 -18.19 -6.21
C GLY A 256 -5.25 -18.03 -7.17
N TRP A 257 -5.32 -18.59 -8.36
CA TRP A 257 -4.28 -18.50 -9.41
C TRP A 257 -4.56 -17.38 -10.40
N ARG A 258 -5.84 -17.09 -10.62
CA ARG A 258 -6.31 -16.18 -11.65
C ARG A 258 -6.42 -14.75 -11.19
N ALA A 259 -6.61 -14.54 -9.90
CA ALA A 259 -6.69 -13.21 -9.32
C ALA A 259 -5.39 -12.43 -9.49
N TYR A 260 -5.50 -11.16 -9.83
CA TYR A 260 -4.38 -10.22 -9.83
C TYR A 260 -3.94 -9.88 -8.40
N GLY A 261 -4.92 -9.73 -7.52
CA GLY A 261 -4.71 -9.39 -6.11
C GLY A 261 -5.93 -9.75 -5.27
N TYR A 262 -5.87 -9.34 -4.02
CA TYR A 262 -6.94 -9.51 -3.04
C TYR A 262 -7.21 -8.19 -2.34
N LEU A 263 -8.46 -7.76 -2.34
CA LEU A 263 -8.99 -6.77 -1.42
C LEU A 263 -9.50 -7.50 -0.19
N ILE A 264 -9.03 -7.08 0.97
CA ILE A 264 -9.34 -7.74 2.25
C ILE A 264 -9.89 -6.69 3.19
N ALA A 265 -11.09 -6.91 3.69
CA ALA A 265 -11.66 -6.14 4.78
C ALA A 265 -11.57 -6.97 6.08
N ALA A 266 -11.04 -6.34 7.11
CA ALA A 266 -10.87 -6.96 8.41
C ALA A 266 -11.30 -5.97 9.51
N GLU A 267 -11.71 -6.48 10.64
CA GLU A 267 -12.22 -5.70 11.77
C GLU A 267 -11.41 -5.99 13.03
N ARG A 268 -11.07 -4.94 13.76
CA ARG A 268 -10.58 -5.09 15.12
C ARG A 268 -11.75 -5.50 16.01
N PRO A 269 -11.77 -6.71 16.60
CA PRO A 269 -12.81 -7.08 17.56
C PRO A 269 -12.74 -6.18 18.81
N ASP A 270 -13.79 -6.25 19.62
CA ASP A 270 -13.91 -5.53 20.90
C ASP A 270 -12.86 -5.95 21.92
#